data_b5f6280312b222e95e2b9e9919054404
#
_entry.id   b5f6280312b222e95e2b9e9919054404
#
_cell.length_a   1.000
_cell.length_b   1.000
_cell.length_c   1.000
_cell.angle_alpha   90.00
_cell.angle_beta   90.00
_cell.angle_gamma   90.00
#
_symmetry.space_group_name_H-M   'P 1'
#
loop_
_entity.id
_entity.type
_entity.pdbx_description
1 polymer ?
#
loop_
_entity_poly.entity_id
_entity_poly.type
_entity_poly.pdbx_seq_one_letter_code
_entity_poly.pdbx_strand_id
1 'polypeptide(L)'
;MRKYILSILLAVLGHTAMAQVLQENETAVVYYMPKTALTITLNYDMVKYTPGVFYQYAERYLGAQDVVVEERINYQLTDLTVEQYTTADTERAYKVTPQKGGQTQKLTLSEDGRLVGYNIGADSSTNSINKIHNSKLKSKNSSTLMPLLEEQFMAGSTAKMAEGAAKMIYRIRETRLNILAGDVEHAPADGDAMRLVLDELAKQEQCLVELFVGKIEVEHCTYTCCYTPMQSVEREVICRLSQHSGVVGKDDLSGEPIYLTLKATSQTLQEIVEQNSKAPLPSQIYYNLPGMAQVTVEYKNQVLFSKK
;
A
#
# COMPACT_ATOMS: atom_id res chain seq x y z
N MET A 1 -8.37 -34.31 44.07
CA MET A 1 -8.24 -33.77 42.69
C MET A 1 -8.96 -32.44 42.57
N ARG A 2 -8.40 -31.39 43.17
CA ARG A 2 -9.07 -30.04 43.19
C ARG A 2 -8.05 -28.91 43.46
N LYS A 3 -6.89 -28.92 42.77
CA LYS A 3 -5.83 -27.91 43.01
C LYS A 3 -5.10 -27.39 41.76
N TYR A 4 -5.59 -27.63 40.52
CA TYR A 4 -4.88 -27.19 39.31
C TYR A 4 -5.71 -26.37 38.30
N ILE A 5 -6.79 -25.71 38.77
CA ILE A 5 -7.63 -24.88 37.86
C ILE A 5 -7.47 -23.36 38.12
N LEU A 6 -6.49 -22.95 38.91
CA LEU A 6 -6.34 -21.51 39.27
C LEU A 6 -5.06 -20.84 38.70
N SER A 7 -4.41 -21.39 37.71
CA SER A 7 -3.14 -20.84 37.20
C SER A 7 -3.15 -20.46 35.73
N ILE A 8 -4.28 -20.45 35.03
CA ILE A 8 -4.33 -20.12 33.58
C ILE A 8 -5.15 -18.83 33.29
N LEU A 9 -5.53 -18.06 34.29
CA LEU A 9 -6.36 -16.86 34.09
C LEU A 9 -5.60 -15.55 34.34
N LEU A 10 -4.26 -15.48 34.10
CA LEU A 10 -3.51 -14.25 34.36
C LEU A 10 -2.53 -13.89 33.23
N ALA A 11 -2.82 -14.20 31.99
CA ALA A 11 -1.93 -13.89 30.85
C ALA A 11 -2.62 -13.17 29.69
N VAL A 12 -3.75 -12.51 29.89
CA VAL A 12 -4.39 -11.65 28.88
C VAL A 12 -4.77 -10.32 29.53
N LEU A 13 -3.77 -9.56 29.95
CA LEU A 13 -3.96 -8.14 30.31
C LEU A 13 -2.96 -7.34 29.46
N GLY A 14 -3.44 -6.88 28.33
CA GLY A 14 -3.56 -5.51 28.00
C GLY A 14 -2.21 -4.78 27.90
N HIS A 15 -1.65 -4.65 26.71
CA HIS A 15 -0.74 -3.54 26.41
C HIS A 15 -1.59 -2.27 26.35
N THR A 16 -2.05 -1.82 27.51
CA THR A 16 -2.52 -0.43 27.66
C THR A 16 -1.28 0.44 27.69
N ALA A 17 -1.21 1.43 26.82
CA ALA A 17 -0.26 2.52 26.91
C ALA A 17 -0.35 3.11 28.32
N MET A 18 0.62 2.81 29.17
CA MET A 18 0.76 3.39 30.49
C MET A 18 1.25 4.82 30.29
N ALA A 19 0.33 5.77 30.27
CA ALA A 19 0.65 7.11 30.68
C ALA A 19 1.15 6.98 32.14
N GLN A 20 2.46 7.07 32.35
CA GLN A 20 3.04 7.09 33.70
C GLN A 20 2.52 8.33 34.41
N VAL A 21 1.53 8.14 35.26
CA VAL A 21 1.17 9.11 36.29
C VAL A 21 2.35 9.13 37.25
N LEU A 22 3.15 10.19 37.17
CA LEU A 22 4.24 10.46 38.09
C LEU A 22 3.65 10.57 39.50
N GLN A 23 3.99 9.65 40.38
CA GLN A 23 3.72 9.78 41.80
C GLN A 23 4.44 11.03 42.30
N GLU A 24 3.80 11.82 43.13
CA GLU A 24 4.19 13.18 43.62
C GLU A 24 5.59 13.27 44.27
N ASN A 25 6.35 12.19 44.41
CA ASN A 25 7.67 12.16 45.06
C ASN A 25 8.87 11.91 44.13
N GLU A 26 8.66 11.69 42.84
CA GLU A 26 9.77 11.59 41.88
C GLU A 26 9.65 12.65 40.79
N THR A 27 10.29 13.77 41.02
CA THR A 27 10.36 14.91 40.09
C THR A 27 11.32 14.67 38.91
N ALA A 28 11.27 13.49 38.30
CA ALA A 28 12.10 13.19 37.15
C ALA A 28 11.28 12.82 35.92
N VAL A 29 11.58 13.44 34.79
CA VAL A 29 10.94 13.18 33.51
C VAL A 29 11.84 12.28 32.69
N VAL A 30 11.29 11.16 32.20
CA VAL A 30 11.98 10.27 31.25
C VAL A 30 11.52 10.61 29.84
N TYR A 31 12.47 10.73 28.92
CA TYR A 31 12.18 10.94 27.51
C TYR A 31 13.05 10.06 26.63
N TYR A 32 12.62 9.83 25.40
CA TYR A 32 13.33 9.04 24.41
C TYR A 32 13.93 9.92 23.33
N MET A 33 15.06 9.49 22.76
CA MET A 33 15.63 10.12 21.59
C MET A 33 14.77 9.86 20.34
N PRO A 34 14.66 10.83 19.43
CA PRO A 34 14.03 10.61 18.14
C PRO A 34 14.90 9.70 17.26
N LYS A 35 14.28 8.72 16.61
CA LYS A 35 14.86 7.83 15.62
C LYS A 35 14.08 7.97 14.30
N THR A 36 14.80 8.20 13.23
CA THR A 36 14.21 8.32 11.91
C THR A 36 13.91 6.94 11.33
N ALA A 37 12.72 6.78 10.79
CA ALA A 37 12.31 5.61 10.03
C ALA A 37 11.74 6.03 8.67
N LEU A 38 11.81 5.14 7.71
CA LEU A 38 11.28 5.33 6.36
C LEU A 38 10.12 4.36 6.16
N THR A 39 9.02 4.88 5.63
CA THR A 39 7.93 4.07 5.10
C THR A 39 8.09 4.04 3.58
N ILE A 40 8.32 2.86 3.04
CA ILE A 40 8.46 2.65 1.61
C ILE A 40 7.19 1.95 1.14
N THR A 41 6.44 2.62 0.28
CA THR A 41 5.17 2.12 -0.26
C THR A 41 5.35 1.84 -1.74
N LEU A 42 5.06 0.59 -2.13
CA LEU A 42 5.06 0.13 -3.51
C LEU A 42 3.61 -0.02 -3.96
N ASN A 43 3.26 0.66 -5.04
CA ASN A 43 2.00 0.46 -5.74
C ASN A 43 2.29 -0.38 -6.98
N TYR A 44 1.54 -1.45 -7.15
CA TYR A 44 1.74 -2.37 -8.26
C TYR A 44 0.41 -2.94 -8.71
N ASP A 45 0.32 -3.27 -9.99
CA ASP A 45 -0.85 -3.86 -10.59
C ASP A 45 -0.71 -5.38 -10.68
N MET A 46 -1.75 -6.07 -10.24
CA MET A 46 -1.97 -7.47 -10.54
C MET A 46 -2.88 -7.55 -11.77
N VAL A 47 -2.33 -7.97 -12.89
CA VAL A 47 -3.04 -8.13 -14.16
C VAL A 47 -3.36 -9.60 -14.37
N LYS A 48 -4.64 -9.94 -14.26
CA LYS A 48 -5.15 -11.30 -14.47
C LYS A 48 -5.72 -11.42 -15.87
N TYR A 49 -5.20 -12.39 -16.62
CA TYR A 49 -5.65 -12.77 -17.94
C TYR A 49 -6.46 -14.06 -17.84
N THR A 50 -7.71 -14.03 -18.27
CA THR A 50 -8.59 -15.19 -18.27
C THR A 50 -9.04 -15.47 -19.72
N PRO A 51 -8.77 -16.66 -20.28
CA PRO A 51 -9.20 -16.98 -21.65
C PRO A 51 -10.72 -17.05 -21.74
N GLY A 52 -11.23 -16.64 -22.88
CA GLY A 52 -12.65 -16.80 -23.20
C GLY A 52 -12.99 -18.25 -23.53
N VAL A 53 -14.20 -18.68 -23.21
CA VAL A 53 -14.64 -20.07 -23.47
C VAL A 53 -14.60 -20.41 -24.97
N PHE A 54 -14.77 -19.40 -25.82
CA PHE A 54 -14.76 -19.53 -27.28
C PHE A 54 -13.52 -18.96 -27.95
N TYR A 55 -12.41 -18.85 -27.23
CA TYR A 55 -11.18 -18.22 -27.73
C TYR A 55 -10.70 -18.77 -29.06
N GLN A 56 -10.85 -20.09 -29.31
CA GLN A 56 -10.48 -20.74 -30.55
C GLN A 56 -11.28 -20.31 -31.79
N TYR A 57 -12.44 -19.69 -31.56
CA TYR A 57 -13.35 -19.22 -32.60
C TYR A 57 -13.33 -17.70 -32.79
N ALA A 58 -12.50 -16.98 -32.03
CA ALA A 58 -12.47 -15.52 -32.01
C ALA A 58 -12.11 -14.93 -33.38
N GLU A 59 -11.06 -15.43 -34.02
CA GLU A 59 -10.67 -15.00 -35.37
C GLU A 59 -11.75 -15.30 -36.39
N ARG A 60 -12.32 -16.51 -36.37
CA ARG A 60 -13.31 -16.94 -37.34
C ARG A 60 -14.61 -16.14 -37.31
N TYR A 61 -15.12 -15.83 -36.11
CA TYR A 61 -16.42 -15.19 -35.95
C TYR A 61 -16.34 -13.68 -35.75
N LEU A 62 -15.29 -13.19 -35.11
CA LEU A 62 -15.13 -11.76 -34.79
C LEU A 62 -13.96 -11.09 -35.50
N GLY A 63 -13.09 -11.86 -36.19
CA GLY A 63 -11.88 -11.33 -36.79
C GLY A 63 -10.85 -10.84 -35.73
N ALA A 64 -10.99 -11.27 -34.47
CA ALA A 64 -10.12 -10.85 -33.40
C ALA A 64 -8.83 -11.66 -33.40
N GLN A 65 -7.67 -10.96 -33.41
CA GLN A 65 -6.33 -11.58 -33.38
C GLN A 65 -5.74 -11.51 -31.97
N ASP A 66 -6.03 -10.43 -31.20
CA ASP A 66 -5.54 -10.26 -29.85
C ASP A 66 -6.46 -11.00 -28.86
N VAL A 67 -6.15 -12.28 -28.63
CA VAL A 67 -6.97 -13.17 -27.81
C VAL A 67 -6.15 -13.71 -26.65
N VAL A 68 -6.74 -13.73 -25.47
CA VAL A 68 -6.15 -14.39 -24.31
C VAL A 68 -6.33 -15.90 -24.47
N VAL A 69 -5.21 -16.63 -24.64
CA VAL A 69 -5.21 -18.08 -24.90
C VAL A 69 -4.99 -18.87 -23.61
N GLU A 70 -4.24 -18.29 -22.65
CA GLU A 70 -3.85 -18.97 -21.41
C GLU A 70 -4.17 -18.12 -20.20
N GLU A 71 -4.59 -18.75 -19.11
CA GLU A 71 -4.73 -18.09 -17.83
C GLU A 71 -3.36 -17.75 -17.26
N ARG A 72 -3.13 -16.47 -16.96
CA ARG A 72 -1.89 -16.00 -16.36
C ARG A 72 -2.14 -14.80 -15.49
N ILE A 73 -1.28 -14.64 -14.48
CA ILE A 73 -1.26 -13.46 -13.61
C ILE A 73 0.12 -12.83 -13.77
N ASN A 74 0.15 -11.53 -14.01
CA ASN A 74 1.37 -10.74 -14.05
C ASN A 74 1.31 -9.61 -13.05
N TYR A 75 2.42 -9.37 -12.37
CA TYR A 75 2.57 -8.25 -11.45
C TYR A 75 3.53 -7.22 -12.03
N GLN A 76 3.12 -5.97 -12.01
CA GLN A 76 3.90 -4.86 -12.56
C GLN A 76 3.93 -3.70 -11.58
N LEU A 77 5.13 -3.18 -11.28
CA LEU A 77 5.29 -1.98 -10.46
C LEU A 77 4.75 -0.77 -11.21
N THR A 78 3.88 -0.01 -10.53
CA THR A 78 3.28 1.21 -11.08
C THR A 78 3.95 2.45 -10.51
N ASP A 79 4.14 2.48 -9.19
CA ASP A 79 4.69 3.65 -8.49
C ASP A 79 5.40 3.24 -7.21
N LEU A 80 6.30 4.10 -6.72
CA LEU A 80 7.01 3.93 -5.46
C LEU A 80 7.13 5.25 -4.74
N THR A 81 6.69 5.28 -3.48
CA THR A 81 6.81 6.45 -2.61
C THR A 81 7.62 6.12 -1.38
N VAL A 82 8.40 7.11 -0.92
CA VAL A 82 9.16 7.01 0.33
C VAL A 82 8.81 8.19 1.22
N GLU A 83 8.32 7.88 2.40
CA GLU A 83 7.97 8.87 3.41
C GLU A 83 8.86 8.70 4.63
N GLN A 84 9.28 9.82 5.20
CA GLN A 84 10.06 9.83 6.43
C GLN A 84 9.16 10.10 7.61
N TYR A 85 9.33 9.33 8.68
CA TYR A 85 8.69 9.61 9.95
C TYR A 85 9.68 9.42 11.11
N THR A 86 9.31 9.96 12.26
CA THR A 86 10.14 9.89 13.46
C THR A 86 9.43 9.06 14.53
N THR A 87 10.15 8.12 15.13
CA THR A 87 9.66 7.27 16.23
C THR A 87 10.58 7.39 17.44
N ALA A 88 10.11 6.94 18.60
CA ALA A 88 10.92 6.90 19.81
C ALA A 88 11.97 5.79 19.75
N ASP A 89 13.20 6.10 20.11
CA ASP A 89 14.25 5.12 20.31
C ASP A 89 14.19 4.59 21.75
N THR A 90 13.47 3.50 21.95
CA THR A 90 13.26 2.91 23.28
C THR A 90 14.52 2.38 23.93
N GLU A 91 15.59 2.17 23.16
CA GLU A 91 16.90 1.76 23.69
C GLU A 91 17.67 2.93 24.30
N ARG A 92 17.35 4.17 23.90
CA ARG A 92 18.00 5.39 24.39
C ARG A 92 17.03 6.27 25.18
N ALA A 93 16.84 5.90 26.45
CA ALA A 93 16.03 6.63 27.41
C ALA A 93 16.90 7.55 28.27
N TYR A 94 16.49 8.79 28.46
CA TYR A 94 17.17 9.78 29.27
C TYR A 94 16.26 10.29 30.38
N LYS A 95 16.84 10.53 31.56
CA LYS A 95 16.14 11.01 32.73
C LYS A 95 16.60 12.43 33.04
N VAL A 96 15.66 13.36 33.15
CA VAL A 96 15.91 14.74 33.59
C VAL A 96 15.28 14.95 34.96
N THR A 97 16.08 15.40 35.90
CA THR A 97 15.63 15.82 37.25
C THR A 97 15.63 17.35 37.34
N PRO A 98 14.51 17.98 37.70
CA PRO A 98 14.49 19.42 37.92
C PRO A 98 15.44 19.83 39.06
N GLN A 99 16.20 20.89 38.84
CA GLN A 99 17.03 21.45 39.90
C GLN A 99 16.17 22.18 40.94
N LYS A 100 16.42 21.92 42.22
CA LYS A 100 15.80 22.68 43.32
C LYS A 100 16.24 24.14 43.24
N GLY A 101 15.28 25.08 43.13
CA GLY A 101 15.57 26.53 43.08
C GLY A 101 15.90 27.08 41.68
N GLY A 102 15.87 26.28 40.63
CA GLY A 102 16.02 26.72 39.24
C GLY A 102 14.72 27.23 38.63
N GLN A 103 14.83 27.92 37.48
CA GLN A 103 13.67 28.29 36.67
C GLN A 103 12.89 27.05 36.27
N THR A 104 11.56 27.13 36.23
CA THR A 104 10.68 26.03 35.79
C THR A 104 11.02 25.64 34.37
N GLN A 105 11.63 24.47 34.24
CA GLN A 105 11.96 23.89 32.90
C GLN A 105 10.73 23.19 32.36
N LYS A 106 10.24 23.62 31.19
CA LYS A 106 9.10 22.99 30.50
C LYS A 106 9.59 22.06 29.42
N LEU A 107 9.38 20.77 29.62
CA LEU A 107 9.62 19.75 28.59
C LEU A 107 8.32 19.43 27.87
N THR A 108 8.33 19.51 26.55
CA THR A 108 7.20 19.09 25.71
C THR A 108 7.56 17.75 25.09
N LEU A 109 6.78 16.71 25.43
CA LEU A 109 6.95 15.36 24.92
C LEU A 109 5.83 15.04 23.93
N SER A 110 6.14 14.24 22.91
CA SER A 110 5.14 13.63 22.05
C SER A 110 4.43 12.45 22.74
N GLU A 111 3.36 11.94 22.13
CA GLU A 111 2.58 10.80 22.68
C GLU A 111 3.45 9.54 22.92
N ASP A 112 4.49 9.36 22.13
CA ASP A 112 5.44 8.24 22.25
C ASP A 112 6.65 8.56 23.19
N GLY A 113 6.60 9.69 23.92
CA GLY A 113 7.61 10.07 24.92
C GLY A 113 8.91 10.66 24.33
N ARG A 114 8.92 11.08 23.07
CA ARG A 114 10.08 11.81 22.48
C ARG A 114 10.10 13.25 22.96
N LEU A 115 11.29 13.79 23.15
CA LEU A 115 11.49 15.20 23.40
C LEU A 115 11.20 16.03 22.13
N VAL A 116 10.14 16.82 22.14
CA VAL A 116 9.72 17.69 21.02
C VAL A 116 10.20 19.12 21.23
N GLY A 117 10.21 19.57 22.46
CA GLY A 117 10.61 20.94 22.78
C GLY A 117 11.07 21.14 24.20
N TYR A 118 11.94 22.14 24.37
CA TYR A 118 12.44 22.60 25.66
C TYR A 118 12.20 24.07 25.77
N ASN A 119 11.43 24.49 26.80
CA ASN A 119 11.03 25.87 27.05
C ASN A 119 10.30 26.58 25.87
N ILE A 120 9.73 25.80 24.96
CA ILE A 120 8.96 26.28 23.80
C ILE A 120 7.48 26.25 24.17
N GLY A 121 6.72 27.30 23.81
CA GLY A 121 5.25 27.34 23.93
C GLY A 121 4.60 26.24 23.07
N ALA A 122 3.39 25.79 23.44
CA ALA A 122 2.69 24.62 22.90
C ALA A 122 2.17 24.76 21.45
N ASP A 123 2.73 25.62 20.61
CA ASP A 123 2.21 25.92 19.27
C ASP A 123 2.88 25.14 18.13
N SER A 124 3.61 24.08 18.41
CA SER A 124 4.12 23.22 17.34
C SER A 124 3.11 22.12 17.01
N SER A 125 2.43 22.28 15.88
CA SER A 125 1.60 21.25 15.25
C SER A 125 2.42 19.98 15.04
N THR A 126 2.22 18.99 15.89
CA THR A 126 2.68 17.64 15.63
C THR A 126 1.87 17.10 14.47
N ASN A 127 2.52 16.89 13.32
CA ASN A 127 1.94 16.10 12.24
C ASN A 127 1.63 14.71 12.80
N SER A 128 0.37 14.49 13.12
CA SER A 128 -0.14 13.18 13.50
C SER A 128 0.07 12.23 12.33
N ILE A 129 0.78 11.15 12.59
CA ILE A 129 0.98 10.04 11.66
C ILE A 129 -0.41 9.48 11.34
N ASN A 130 -0.86 9.69 10.11
CA ASN A 130 -2.04 8.99 9.61
C ASN A 130 -1.77 7.49 9.68
N LYS A 131 -2.55 6.80 10.50
CA LYS A 131 -2.57 5.34 10.55
C LYS A 131 -2.74 4.82 9.14
N ILE A 132 -1.76 4.04 8.69
CA ILE A 132 -1.79 3.33 7.42
C ILE A 132 -3.02 2.41 7.45
N HIS A 133 -4.06 2.80 6.72
CA HIS A 133 -5.18 1.92 6.44
C HIS A 133 -4.77 0.98 5.32
N ASN A 134 -4.55 -0.28 5.67
CA ASN A 134 -4.58 -1.36 4.70
C ASN A 134 -6.03 -1.51 4.22
N SER A 135 -6.41 -0.71 3.23
CA SER A 135 -7.67 -0.90 2.53
C SER A 135 -7.49 -2.06 1.56
N LYS A 136 -7.81 -3.27 2.01
CA LYS A 136 -8.18 -4.34 1.09
C LYS A 136 -9.47 -3.88 0.40
N LEU A 137 -9.35 -3.32 -0.77
CA LEU A 137 -10.48 -3.17 -1.68
C LEU A 137 -11.02 -4.58 -1.95
N LYS A 138 -12.21 -4.85 -1.43
CA LYS A 138 -12.93 -6.07 -1.74
C LYS A 138 -13.22 -6.06 -3.23
N SER A 139 -12.53 -6.91 -3.99
CA SER A 139 -12.95 -7.31 -5.31
C SER A 139 -14.41 -7.75 -5.23
N LYS A 140 -15.29 -7.08 -5.94
CA LYS A 140 -16.64 -7.59 -6.18
C LYS A 140 -16.48 -8.82 -7.06
N ASN A 141 -16.60 -10.00 -6.47
CA ASN A 141 -16.85 -11.22 -7.21
C ASN A 141 -18.18 -11.07 -7.92
N SER A 142 -18.18 -10.52 -9.12
CA SER A 142 -19.28 -10.69 -10.04
C SER A 142 -19.19 -12.13 -10.53
N SER A 143 -20.02 -13.01 -10.00
CA SER A 143 -20.28 -14.31 -10.62
C SER A 143 -20.79 -14.03 -12.03
N THR A 144 -19.91 -14.15 -13.01
CA THR A 144 -20.23 -13.91 -14.40
C THR A 144 -21.06 -15.10 -14.87
N LEU A 145 -22.37 -15.00 -14.72
CA LEU A 145 -23.28 -15.90 -15.44
C LEU A 145 -23.04 -15.65 -16.92
N MET A 146 -22.81 -16.73 -17.68
CA MET A 146 -22.67 -16.64 -19.14
C MET A 146 -23.93 -15.98 -19.71
N PRO A 147 -23.83 -14.88 -20.46
CA PRO A 147 -24.99 -14.15 -21.00
C PRO A 147 -25.52 -14.85 -22.27
N LEU A 148 -25.66 -16.17 -22.24
CA LEU A 148 -26.14 -16.97 -23.35
C LEU A 148 -27.61 -17.34 -23.14
N LEU A 149 -28.37 -17.38 -24.21
CA LEU A 149 -29.76 -17.87 -24.20
C LEU A 149 -29.79 -19.38 -23.99
N GLU A 150 -30.91 -19.87 -23.43
CA GLU A 150 -31.12 -21.31 -23.19
C GLU A 150 -30.87 -22.18 -24.42
N GLU A 151 -31.38 -21.74 -25.59
CA GLU A 151 -31.20 -22.42 -26.87
C GLU A 151 -29.69 -22.61 -27.24
N GLN A 152 -28.84 -21.70 -26.81
CA GLN A 152 -27.41 -21.76 -27.06
C GLN A 152 -26.72 -22.75 -26.14
N PHE A 153 -27.17 -22.85 -24.87
CA PHE A 153 -26.70 -23.89 -23.95
C PHE A 153 -27.10 -25.29 -24.38
N MET A 154 -28.28 -25.42 -25.00
CA MET A 154 -28.79 -26.69 -25.54
C MET A 154 -28.13 -27.10 -26.86
N ALA A 155 -27.30 -26.24 -27.43
CA ALA A 155 -26.64 -26.44 -28.72
C ALA A 155 -25.56 -27.51 -28.68
N GLY A 156 -25.70 -28.68 -28.45
CA GLY A 156 -24.83 -29.88 -28.38
C GLY A 156 -23.35 -29.81 -28.79
N SER A 157 -22.79 -28.63 -29.14
CA SER A 157 -21.34 -28.42 -29.38
C SER A 157 -20.90 -26.99 -29.12
N THR A 158 -19.65 -26.86 -28.63
CA THR A 158 -19.01 -25.55 -28.38
C THR A 158 -18.99 -24.65 -29.62
N ALA A 159 -18.78 -25.24 -30.81
CA ALA A 159 -18.79 -24.49 -32.05
C ALA A 159 -20.15 -23.84 -32.38
N LYS A 160 -21.27 -24.54 -32.10
CA LYS A 160 -22.61 -24.00 -32.28
C LYS A 160 -22.95 -22.96 -31.21
N MET A 161 -22.48 -23.16 -29.98
CA MET A 161 -22.59 -22.16 -28.91
C MET A 161 -21.86 -20.87 -29.30
N ALA A 162 -20.63 -20.98 -29.79
CA ALA A 162 -19.84 -19.85 -30.29
C ALA A 162 -20.53 -19.14 -31.46
N GLU A 163 -21.08 -19.87 -32.42
CA GLU A 163 -21.84 -19.29 -33.52
C GLU A 163 -23.07 -18.51 -33.03
N GLY A 164 -23.82 -19.07 -32.06
CA GLY A 164 -24.95 -18.42 -31.44
C GLY A 164 -24.58 -17.12 -30.71
N ALA A 165 -23.49 -17.16 -29.93
CA ALA A 165 -22.95 -15.97 -29.25
C ALA A 165 -22.52 -14.89 -30.25
N ALA A 166 -21.83 -15.26 -31.33
CA ALA A 166 -21.43 -14.32 -32.37
C ALA A 166 -22.65 -13.66 -33.06
N LYS A 167 -23.69 -14.43 -33.37
CA LYS A 167 -24.94 -13.88 -33.92
C LYS A 167 -25.59 -12.87 -32.98
N MET A 168 -25.53 -13.11 -31.66
CA MET A 168 -26.03 -12.14 -30.68
C MET A 168 -25.20 -10.84 -30.69
N ILE A 169 -23.88 -10.93 -30.75
CA ILE A 169 -23.01 -9.77 -30.84
C ILE A 169 -23.39 -8.92 -32.06
N TYR A 170 -23.51 -9.52 -33.23
CA TYR A 170 -23.90 -8.81 -34.45
C TYR A 170 -25.29 -8.19 -34.36
N ARG A 171 -26.26 -8.89 -33.75
CA ARG A 171 -27.60 -8.35 -33.52
C ARG A 171 -27.58 -7.14 -32.59
N ILE A 172 -26.78 -7.16 -31.51
CA ILE A 172 -26.63 -6.02 -30.60
C ILE A 172 -26.01 -4.83 -31.35
N ARG A 173 -24.98 -5.05 -32.18
CA ARG A 173 -24.35 -4.02 -33.01
C ARG A 173 -25.35 -3.40 -33.98
N GLU A 174 -26.13 -4.22 -34.68
CA GLU A 174 -27.20 -3.77 -35.57
C GLU A 174 -28.25 -2.95 -34.83
N THR A 175 -28.75 -3.45 -33.69
CA THR A 175 -29.70 -2.73 -32.85
C THR A 175 -29.16 -1.37 -32.41
N ARG A 176 -27.90 -1.28 -31.99
CA ARG A 176 -27.27 0.01 -31.63
C ARG A 176 -27.19 0.96 -32.82
N LEU A 177 -26.86 0.48 -34.00
CA LEU A 177 -26.82 1.28 -35.22
C LEU A 177 -28.21 1.80 -35.58
N ASN A 178 -29.25 0.95 -35.51
CA ASN A 178 -30.64 1.34 -35.82
C ASN A 178 -31.14 2.40 -34.81
N ILE A 179 -30.82 2.25 -33.51
CA ILE A 179 -31.16 3.25 -32.50
C ILE A 179 -30.46 4.59 -32.82
N LEU A 180 -29.18 4.59 -33.16
CA LEU A 180 -28.42 5.80 -33.49
C LEU A 180 -28.88 6.44 -34.81
N ALA A 181 -29.34 5.63 -35.77
CA ALA A 181 -29.87 6.10 -37.05
C ALA A 181 -31.32 6.66 -36.94
N GLY A 182 -32.00 6.35 -35.83
CA GLY A 182 -33.41 6.71 -35.64
C GLY A 182 -34.38 5.73 -36.32
N ASP A 183 -33.91 4.58 -36.77
CA ASP A 183 -34.70 3.55 -37.50
C ASP A 183 -35.38 2.58 -36.50
N VAL A 184 -35.89 3.09 -35.39
CA VAL A 184 -36.64 2.30 -34.39
C VAL A 184 -38.01 2.91 -34.16
N GLU A 185 -39.05 2.06 -34.19
CA GLU A 185 -40.46 2.50 -34.00
C GLU A 185 -40.68 3.16 -32.62
N HIS A 186 -39.93 2.73 -31.60
CA HIS A 186 -40.07 3.18 -30.21
C HIS A 186 -38.70 3.55 -29.65
N ALA A 187 -38.16 4.71 -30.04
CA ALA A 187 -36.98 5.26 -29.43
C ALA A 187 -37.29 5.81 -28.03
N PRO A 188 -36.36 5.69 -27.06
CA PRO A 188 -36.49 6.36 -25.76
C PRO A 188 -36.74 7.87 -25.94
N ALA A 189 -37.71 8.41 -25.20
CA ALA A 189 -38.17 9.78 -25.39
C ALA A 189 -37.22 10.86 -24.91
N ASP A 190 -36.26 10.52 -24.03
CA ASP A 190 -35.27 11.44 -23.48
C ASP A 190 -33.84 10.95 -23.66
N GLY A 191 -32.88 11.88 -23.58
CA GLY A 191 -31.45 11.59 -23.78
C GLY A 191 -30.84 10.69 -22.70
N ASP A 192 -31.35 10.70 -21.48
CA ASP A 192 -30.84 9.87 -20.37
C ASP A 192 -31.33 8.42 -20.51
N ALA A 193 -32.59 8.21 -20.89
CA ALA A 193 -33.11 6.88 -21.20
C ALA A 193 -32.38 6.26 -22.40
N MET A 194 -32.14 7.05 -23.45
CA MET A 194 -31.39 6.63 -24.64
C MET A 194 -29.95 6.19 -24.24
N ARG A 195 -29.25 6.99 -23.43
CA ARG A 195 -27.92 6.68 -22.97
C ARG A 195 -27.90 5.39 -22.14
N LEU A 196 -28.85 5.20 -21.23
CA LEU A 196 -28.97 3.98 -20.43
C LEU A 196 -29.13 2.73 -21.30
N VAL A 197 -29.99 2.81 -22.34
CA VAL A 197 -30.18 1.68 -23.26
C VAL A 197 -28.90 1.36 -24.04
N LEU A 198 -28.22 2.39 -24.57
CA LEU A 198 -26.97 2.20 -25.31
C LEU A 198 -25.85 1.67 -24.42
N ASP A 199 -25.74 2.12 -23.18
CA ASP A 199 -24.77 1.64 -22.20
C ASP A 199 -25.03 0.18 -21.83
N GLU A 200 -26.30 -0.22 -21.66
CA GLU A 200 -26.65 -1.59 -21.36
C GLU A 200 -26.37 -2.54 -22.52
N LEU A 201 -26.70 -2.13 -23.75
CA LEU A 201 -26.35 -2.88 -24.96
C LEU A 201 -24.83 -3.01 -25.11
N ALA A 202 -24.06 -1.96 -24.79
CA ALA A 202 -22.60 -2.02 -24.82
C ALA A 202 -22.04 -3.01 -23.81
N LYS A 203 -22.58 -3.04 -22.58
CA LYS A 203 -22.18 -4.03 -21.56
C LYS A 203 -22.49 -5.45 -21.98
N GLN A 204 -23.68 -5.69 -22.54
CA GLN A 204 -24.06 -7.01 -23.04
C GLN A 204 -23.14 -7.45 -24.18
N GLU A 205 -22.84 -6.55 -25.13
CA GLU A 205 -21.87 -6.81 -26.19
C GLU A 205 -20.51 -7.18 -25.63
N GLN A 206 -20.00 -6.39 -24.66
CA GLN A 206 -18.70 -6.64 -24.04
C GLN A 206 -18.66 -8.01 -23.35
N CYS A 207 -19.68 -8.37 -22.56
CA CYS A 207 -19.74 -9.67 -21.89
C CYS A 207 -19.72 -10.83 -22.92
N LEU A 208 -20.37 -10.68 -24.05
CA LEU A 208 -20.35 -11.70 -25.12
C LEU A 208 -19.01 -11.74 -25.85
N VAL A 209 -18.39 -10.58 -26.12
CA VAL A 209 -17.07 -10.49 -26.75
C VAL A 209 -16.00 -11.09 -25.83
N GLU A 210 -16.07 -10.90 -24.53
CA GLU A 210 -15.15 -11.51 -23.55
C GLU A 210 -15.16 -13.05 -23.58
N LEU A 211 -16.27 -13.67 -24.02
CA LEU A 211 -16.29 -15.13 -24.23
C LEU A 211 -15.36 -15.59 -25.36
N PHE A 212 -15.00 -14.69 -26.28
CA PHE A 212 -14.10 -14.98 -27.40
C PHE A 212 -12.69 -14.46 -27.15
N VAL A 213 -12.54 -13.18 -26.81
CA VAL A 213 -11.20 -12.58 -26.67
C VAL A 213 -10.57 -12.82 -25.30
N GLY A 214 -11.39 -13.24 -24.33
CA GLY A 214 -10.98 -13.37 -22.94
C GLY A 214 -11.17 -12.06 -22.17
N LYS A 215 -10.79 -12.10 -20.89
CA LYS A 215 -10.93 -10.99 -19.96
C LYS A 215 -9.58 -10.61 -19.36
N ILE A 216 -9.33 -9.33 -19.26
CA ILE A 216 -8.16 -8.79 -18.56
C ILE A 216 -8.69 -7.99 -17.38
N GLU A 217 -8.34 -8.41 -16.18
CA GLU A 217 -8.68 -7.73 -14.93
C GLU A 217 -7.42 -7.14 -14.32
N VAL A 218 -7.50 -5.87 -13.94
CA VAL A 218 -6.40 -5.17 -13.26
C VAL A 218 -6.83 -4.87 -11.85
N GLU A 219 -6.07 -5.36 -10.88
CA GLU A 219 -6.24 -5.06 -9.47
C GLU A 219 -5.05 -4.25 -8.98
N HIS A 220 -5.32 -3.06 -8.43
CA HIS A 220 -4.31 -2.19 -7.84
C HIS A 220 -3.96 -2.67 -6.44
N CYS A 221 -2.72 -3.02 -6.23
CA CYS A 221 -2.20 -3.53 -4.97
C CYS A 221 -1.20 -2.55 -4.37
N THR A 222 -1.14 -2.52 -3.05
CA THR A 222 -0.18 -1.69 -2.32
C THR A 222 0.55 -2.55 -1.28
N TYR A 223 1.87 -2.44 -1.27
CA TYR A 223 2.71 -3.04 -0.26
C TYR A 223 3.51 -1.97 0.46
N THR A 224 3.50 -2.01 1.78
CA THR A 224 4.22 -1.04 2.61
C THR A 224 5.21 -1.75 3.51
N CYS A 225 6.45 -1.29 3.50
CA CYS A 225 7.47 -1.74 4.45
C CYS A 225 8.07 -0.56 5.21
N CYS A 226 8.42 -0.81 6.47
CA CYS A 226 9.10 0.15 7.32
C CYS A 226 10.58 -0.22 7.39
N TYR A 227 11.44 0.75 7.17
CA TYR A 227 12.89 0.60 7.26
C TYR A 227 13.47 1.60 8.24
N THR A 228 14.22 1.12 9.23
CA THR A 228 14.88 1.99 10.20
C THR A 228 16.38 1.96 9.96
N PRO A 229 16.95 3.01 9.37
CA PRO A 229 18.38 3.07 9.09
C PRO A 229 19.18 3.22 10.38
N MET A 230 20.18 2.36 10.58
CA MET A 230 21.16 2.50 11.66
C MET A 230 22.46 3.15 11.17
N GLN A 231 22.75 3.00 9.90
CA GLN A 231 23.95 3.52 9.25
C GLN A 231 23.69 3.76 7.76
N SER A 232 24.66 4.36 7.07
CA SER A 232 24.61 4.43 5.60
C SER A 232 24.64 3.02 5.02
N VAL A 233 23.80 2.78 4.02
CA VAL A 233 23.71 1.50 3.31
C VAL A 233 23.81 1.73 1.81
N GLU A 234 24.39 0.78 1.11
CA GLU A 234 24.54 0.82 -0.34
C GLU A 234 23.90 -0.41 -0.95
N ARG A 235 22.88 -0.20 -1.82
CA ARG A 235 22.13 -1.24 -2.54
C ARG A 235 21.63 -2.39 -1.64
N GLU A 236 21.07 -2.06 -0.49
CA GLU A 236 20.42 -3.06 0.36
C GLU A 236 19.07 -3.47 -0.25
N VAL A 237 18.82 -4.78 -0.32
CA VAL A 237 17.55 -5.31 -0.81
C VAL A 237 16.49 -5.18 0.28
N ILE A 238 15.45 -4.39 0.02
CA ILE A 238 14.33 -4.21 0.95
C ILE A 238 13.21 -5.23 0.73
N CYS A 239 12.93 -5.53 -0.51
CA CYS A 239 11.98 -6.56 -0.96
C CYS A 239 12.27 -6.89 -2.41
N ARG A 240 11.53 -7.82 -2.99
CA ARG A 240 11.62 -8.18 -4.40
C ARG A 240 10.24 -8.21 -5.02
N LEU A 241 10.16 -7.92 -6.31
CA LEU A 241 8.92 -8.00 -7.08
C LEU A 241 9.03 -9.11 -8.12
N SER A 242 8.25 -10.16 -7.93
CA SER A 242 8.10 -11.26 -8.88
C SER A 242 6.98 -10.95 -9.87
N GLN A 243 7.20 -11.24 -11.15
CA GLN A 243 6.16 -11.11 -12.17
C GLN A 243 4.98 -12.08 -11.95
N HIS A 244 5.19 -13.17 -11.21
CA HIS A 244 4.19 -14.21 -11.01
C HIS A 244 3.62 -14.28 -9.60
N SER A 245 4.38 -13.79 -8.60
CA SER A 245 4.01 -13.91 -7.18
C SER A 245 3.79 -12.56 -6.49
N GLY A 246 3.98 -11.43 -7.21
CA GLY A 246 3.89 -10.10 -6.61
C GLY A 246 5.08 -9.77 -5.73
N VAL A 247 4.86 -8.98 -4.68
CA VAL A 247 5.91 -8.60 -3.75
C VAL A 247 6.26 -9.78 -2.85
N VAL A 248 7.53 -10.16 -2.85
CA VAL A 248 8.09 -11.27 -2.06
C VAL A 248 9.22 -10.78 -1.14
N GLY A 249 9.58 -11.60 -0.18
CA GLY A 249 10.64 -11.29 0.78
C GLY A 249 12.01 -11.05 0.13
N LYS A 250 12.90 -10.38 0.83
CA LYS A 250 14.26 -10.06 0.34
C LYS A 250 15.09 -11.30 -0.04
N ASP A 251 14.82 -12.42 0.62
CA ASP A 251 15.57 -13.68 0.45
C ASP A 251 14.97 -14.57 -0.65
N ASP A 252 13.79 -14.23 -1.17
CA ASP A 252 13.14 -14.99 -2.23
C ASP A 252 13.65 -14.54 -3.62
N LEU A 253 14.44 -15.37 -4.25
CA LEU A 253 15.08 -15.07 -5.54
C LEU A 253 14.14 -15.17 -6.75
N SER A 254 12.86 -15.47 -6.56
CA SER A 254 11.86 -15.52 -7.64
C SER A 254 11.49 -14.14 -8.21
N GLY A 255 11.87 -13.05 -7.50
CA GLY A 255 11.58 -11.69 -7.88
C GLY A 255 12.81 -10.82 -8.12
N GLU A 256 12.64 -9.77 -8.92
CA GLU A 256 13.65 -8.73 -9.14
C GLU A 256 13.80 -7.87 -7.89
N PRO A 257 15.05 -7.60 -7.45
CA PRO A 257 15.30 -6.87 -6.21
C PRO A 257 14.99 -5.38 -6.33
N ILE A 258 14.42 -4.83 -5.26
CA ILE A 258 14.27 -3.40 -5.04
C ILE A 258 15.36 -2.99 -4.04
N TYR A 259 16.25 -2.11 -4.47
CA TYR A 259 17.41 -1.69 -3.71
C TYR A 259 17.17 -0.33 -3.05
N LEU A 260 17.57 -0.24 -1.78
CA LEU A 260 17.67 1.01 -1.04
C LEU A 260 19.13 1.39 -0.90
N THR A 261 19.46 2.63 -1.26
CA THR A 261 20.74 3.26 -0.97
C THR A 261 20.49 4.47 -0.08
N LEU A 262 21.22 4.55 1.04
CA LEU A 262 21.14 5.66 1.97
C LEU A 262 22.55 6.16 2.28
N LYS A 263 22.86 7.38 1.83
CA LYS A 263 24.16 8.02 2.02
C LYS A 263 24.03 9.24 2.92
N ALA A 264 24.67 9.24 4.09
CA ALA A 264 24.75 10.41 4.92
C ALA A 264 25.51 11.53 4.18
N THR A 265 24.91 12.71 4.13
CA THR A 265 25.45 13.88 3.42
C THR A 265 26.03 14.91 4.39
N SER A 266 25.55 14.94 5.62
CA SER A 266 26.12 15.79 6.68
C SER A 266 27.35 15.11 7.30
N GLN A 267 28.42 15.88 7.43
CA GLN A 267 29.51 15.46 8.31
C GLN A 267 28.94 15.30 9.73
N THR A 268 29.19 14.18 10.36
CA THR A 268 28.93 14.01 11.78
C THR A 268 29.67 15.15 12.48
N LEU A 269 28.92 16.02 13.17
CA LEU A 269 29.57 17.04 14.00
C LEU A 269 30.47 16.25 14.95
N GLN A 270 31.75 16.55 14.89
CA GLN A 270 32.73 15.95 15.82
C GLN A 270 32.17 16.13 17.22
N GLU A 271 32.16 15.07 18.01
CA GLU A 271 31.85 15.14 19.43
C GLU A 271 32.53 16.39 19.99
N ILE A 272 31.69 17.26 20.58
CA ILE A 272 32.25 18.39 21.34
C ILE A 272 33.04 17.73 22.48
N VAL A 273 34.35 17.68 22.31
CA VAL A 273 35.24 17.11 23.29
C VAL A 273 34.95 17.82 24.60
N GLU A 274 34.42 17.08 25.57
CA GLU A 274 34.19 17.56 26.91
C GLU A 274 35.48 18.15 27.41
N GLN A 275 35.55 19.46 27.48
CA GLN A 275 36.64 20.12 28.15
C GLN A 275 36.56 19.67 29.61
N ASN A 276 37.61 19.02 30.08
CA ASN A 276 37.83 18.50 31.43
C ASN A 276 37.47 19.53 32.51
N SER A 277 36.22 19.71 32.83
CA SER A 277 35.76 20.41 34.02
C SER A 277 35.42 19.37 35.08
N LYS A 278 36.23 19.33 36.13
CA LYS A 278 36.02 18.48 37.33
C LYS A 278 34.73 18.83 38.13
N ALA A 279 33.91 19.73 37.67
CA ALA A 279 32.66 20.08 38.30
C ALA A 279 31.54 19.13 37.84
N PRO A 280 30.68 18.62 38.74
CA PRO A 280 29.51 17.84 38.33
C PRO A 280 28.65 18.72 37.43
N LEU A 281 28.48 18.31 36.19
CA LEU A 281 27.65 19.04 35.24
C LEU A 281 26.21 19.10 35.74
N PRO A 282 25.55 20.26 35.65
CA PRO A 282 24.11 20.37 35.98
C PRO A 282 23.31 19.43 35.13
N SER A 283 22.13 19.05 35.55
CA SER A 283 21.23 18.14 34.80
C SER A 283 21.18 18.53 33.32
N GLN A 284 21.73 17.70 32.47
CA GLN A 284 21.88 17.98 31.05
C GLN A 284 20.71 17.39 30.28
N ILE A 285 20.27 18.11 29.26
CA ILE A 285 19.31 17.61 28.27
C ILE A 285 20.12 17.16 27.07
N TYR A 286 19.93 15.90 26.71
CA TYR A 286 20.52 15.32 25.52
C TYR A 286 19.53 15.46 24.36
N TYR A 287 20.03 15.75 23.16
CA TYR A 287 19.23 15.82 21.94
C TYR A 287 20.05 15.39 20.73
N ASN A 288 19.39 14.81 19.74
CA ASN A 288 20.03 14.46 18.49
C ASN A 288 20.09 15.69 17.58
N LEU A 289 21.26 15.98 17.02
CA LEU A 289 21.37 16.94 15.93
C LEU A 289 20.84 16.27 14.65
N PRO A 290 19.94 16.95 13.90
CA PRO A 290 19.42 16.39 12.66
C PRO A 290 20.56 16.27 11.63
N GLY A 291 20.72 15.07 11.10
CA GLY A 291 21.59 14.81 9.95
C GLY A 291 20.81 14.85 8.65
N MET A 292 21.52 15.08 7.54
CA MET A 292 20.95 14.95 6.19
C MET A 292 21.47 13.68 5.53
N ALA A 293 20.60 12.99 4.84
CA ALA A 293 20.96 11.81 4.07
C ALA A 293 20.24 11.81 2.72
N GLN A 294 20.94 11.35 1.69
CA GLN A 294 20.33 11.08 0.40
C GLN A 294 19.76 9.67 0.41
N VAL A 295 18.48 9.56 0.11
CA VAL A 295 17.74 8.31 -0.05
C VAL A 295 17.52 8.07 -1.52
N THR A 296 17.90 6.90 -2.01
CA THR A 296 17.67 6.48 -3.40
C THR A 296 17.11 5.07 -3.40
N VAL A 297 16.04 4.86 -4.17
CA VAL A 297 15.45 3.54 -4.39
C VAL A 297 15.54 3.18 -5.85
N GLU A 298 16.06 1.98 -6.14
CA GLU A 298 16.31 1.49 -7.51
C GLU A 298 15.57 0.18 -7.75
N TYR A 299 15.02 0.03 -8.95
CA TYR A 299 14.43 -1.20 -9.46
C TYR A 299 14.83 -1.40 -10.92
N LYS A 300 15.24 -2.60 -11.30
CA LYS A 300 15.71 -2.92 -12.67
C LYS A 300 16.74 -1.92 -13.21
N ASN A 301 17.69 -1.51 -12.35
CA ASN A 301 18.72 -0.51 -12.65
C ASN A 301 18.19 0.90 -13.01
N GLN A 302 16.94 1.19 -12.69
CA GLN A 302 16.35 2.52 -12.81
C GLN A 302 16.12 3.11 -11.43
N VAL A 303 16.46 4.39 -11.26
CA VAL A 303 16.18 5.14 -10.04
C VAL A 303 14.69 5.52 -10.07
N LEU A 304 13.91 4.97 -9.15
CA LEU A 304 12.49 5.29 -9.01
C LEU A 304 12.24 6.45 -8.06
N PHE A 305 13.09 6.57 -7.04
CA PHE A 305 12.99 7.63 -6.04
C PHE A 305 14.39 8.12 -5.67
N SER A 306 14.57 9.44 -5.60
CA SER A 306 15.79 10.07 -5.07
C SER A 306 15.42 11.38 -4.39
N LYS A 307 15.75 11.49 -3.10
CA LYS A 307 15.52 12.69 -2.29
C LYS A 307 16.67 12.87 -1.29
N LYS A 308 17.01 14.16 -1.05
CA LYS A 308 17.98 14.58 -0.04
C LYS A 308 17.29 15.13 1.18
#